data_0ca15115573d021e250e298a1efc6496
#
_entry.id   0ca15115573d021e250e298a1efc6496
#
_cell.length_a   1.000
_cell.length_b   1.000
_cell.length_c   1.000
_cell.angle_alpha   90.00
_cell.angle_beta   90.00
_cell.angle_gamma   90.00
#
_symmetry.space_group_name_H-M   'P 1'
#
loop_
_entity.id
_entity.type
_entity.pdbx_description
1 polymer ?
#
loop_
_entity_poly.entity_id
_entity_poly.type
_entity_poly.pdbx_seq_one_letter_code
_entity_poly.pdbx_strand_id
1 'polypeptide(L)'
;MVESMAQASEASPDDGLHHSGRFAAFSFVDRITLIEGTTRVCGLYTIPTGVSHFPVSLVAEAIGQLAAWVAMSVVDFSHRPVAALAGDTRMHRLPRAGDTLELIVDIESCDAESIQYRGRALIAGQLVLELSDTLGSMLDIDEFDAPEALRADFSLLTTTGRAPGAFKGVPPPVLEDISGQDQQRFEARLHVPAQADFFLDHFPRRPVFPATLMLDAQLQLAHRLAEIQAGGPVRVQ
;
A
#
# COMPACT_ATOMS: atom_id res chain seq x y z
N MET A 1 -43.60 41.50 -31.84
CA MET A 1 -42.38 40.72 -32.05
C MET A 1 -41.44 41.08 -30.94
N VAL A 2 -41.40 40.25 -29.96
CA VAL A 2 -40.45 40.37 -28.82
C VAL A 2 -39.74 39.05 -28.73
N GLU A 3 -38.48 39.01 -29.12
CA GLU A 3 -37.59 37.84 -28.97
C GLU A 3 -37.19 37.69 -27.53
N SER A 4 -37.53 36.55 -26.96
CA SER A 4 -37.06 36.12 -25.65
C SER A 4 -35.71 35.43 -25.83
N MET A 5 -34.65 36.09 -25.38
CA MET A 5 -33.32 35.48 -25.23
C MET A 5 -33.30 34.62 -23.95
N ALA A 6 -33.32 33.29 -24.14
CA ALA A 6 -33.04 32.38 -23.06
C ALA A 6 -31.54 32.40 -22.72
N GLN A 7 -31.22 32.81 -21.49
CA GLN A 7 -29.90 32.66 -20.92
C GLN A 7 -29.64 31.17 -20.62
N ALA A 8 -28.70 30.59 -21.33
CA ALA A 8 -28.15 29.31 -20.98
C ALA A 8 -27.25 29.52 -19.73
N SER A 9 -27.61 28.86 -18.65
CA SER A 9 -26.77 28.71 -17.46
C SER A 9 -25.60 27.83 -17.81
N GLU A 10 -24.40 28.38 -17.81
CA GLU A 10 -23.16 27.62 -17.87
C GLU A 10 -23.01 26.83 -16.57
N ALA A 11 -23.27 25.53 -16.64
CA ALA A 11 -22.90 24.59 -15.56
C ALA A 11 -21.38 24.47 -15.51
N SER A 12 -20.80 24.78 -14.37
CA SER A 12 -19.37 24.60 -14.07
C SER A 12 -19.01 23.11 -14.18
N PRO A 13 -17.91 22.72 -14.86
CA PRO A 13 -17.59 21.30 -15.09
C PRO A 13 -16.82 20.62 -13.94
N ASP A 14 -16.95 21.11 -12.70
CA ASP A 14 -16.06 20.68 -11.60
C ASP A 14 -16.73 19.88 -10.45
N ASP A 15 -18.02 19.54 -10.51
CA ASP A 15 -18.72 18.90 -9.38
C ASP A 15 -18.90 17.37 -9.49
N GLY A 16 -18.22 16.68 -10.38
CA GLY A 16 -18.49 15.25 -10.68
C GLY A 16 -17.35 14.26 -10.42
N LEU A 17 -16.15 14.68 -10.01
CA LEU A 17 -14.94 13.83 -10.03
C LEU A 17 -14.41 13.37 -8.67
N HIS A 18 -15.11 13.58 -7.56
CA HIS A 18 -14.46 13.55 -6.26
C HIS A 18 -14.68 12.33 -5.35
N HIS A 19 -15.37 11.26 -5.72
CA HIS A 19 -15.57 10.17 -4.73
C HIS A 19 -15.53 8.72 -5.24
N SER A 20 -15.22 8.42 -6.50
CA SER A 20 -15.37 7.05 -7.02
C SER A 20 -14.08 6.25 -7.28
N GLY A 21 -12.90 6.76 -6.97
CA GLY A 21 -11.64 6.12 -7.36
C GLY A 21 -10.64 5.82 -6.24
N ARG A 22 -10.79 6.45 -5.06
CA ARG A 22 -9.86 6.24 -3.95
C ARG A 22 -10.19 4.99 -3.14
N PHE A 23 -9.19 4.33 -2.59
CA PHE A 23 -9.29 3.04 -1.89
C PHE A 23 -9.76 1.87 -2.77
N ALA A 24 -9.70 2.00 -4.10
CA ALA A 24 -10.29 1.01 -4.99
C ALA A 24 -9.33 -0.11 -5.36
N ALA A 25 -8.02 0.17 -5.46
CA ALA A 25 -7.11 -0.73 -6.13
C ALA A 25 -5.84 -1.07 -5.34
N PHE A 26 -5.31 -0.17 -4.50
CA PHE A 26 -4.05 -0.40 -3.77
C PHE A 26 -4.05 0.26 -2.40
N SER A 27 -5.12 0.09 -1.65
CA SER A 27 -5.28 0.63 -0.30
C SER A 27 -5.59 -0.49 0.68
N PHE A 28 -4.78 -0.62 1.72
CA PHE A 28 -4.77 -1.76 2.64
C PHE A 28 -5.00 -1.35 4.11
N VAL A 29 -5.81 -0.30 4.32
CA VAL A 29 -6.32 0.09 5.63
C VAL A 29 -7.82 0.31 5.49
N ASP A 30 -8.64 -0.51 6.16
CA ASP A 30 -10.09 -0.34 6.17
C ASP A 30 -10.54 0.59 7.30
N ARG A 31 -9.85 0.55 8.44
CA ARG A 31 -10.16 1.36 9.60
C ARG A 31 -8.94 1.58 10.47
N ILE A 32 -8.80 2.79 11.00
CA ILE A 32 -7.87 3.12 12.08
C ILE A 32 -8.66 3.00 13.39
N THR A 33 -8.23 2.11 14.27
CA THR A 33 -8.96 1.77 15.49
C THR A 33 -8.42 2.44 16.75
N LEU A 34 -7.15 2.87 16.69
CA LEU A 34 -6.48 3.54 17.81
C LEU A 34 -5.41 4.48 17.26
N ILE A 35 -5.31 5.68 17.85
CA ILE A 35 -4.17 6.59 17.71
C ILE A 35 -3.78 7.04 19.11
N GLU A 36 -2.56 6.69 19.54
CA GLU A 36 -1.98 7.11 20.83
C GLU A 36 -0.93 8.20 20.58
N GLY A 37 -1.38 9.45 20.56
CA GLY A 37 -0.52 10.60 20.27
C GLY A 37 0.17 10.43 18.91
N THR A 38 1.49 10.58 18.89
CA THR A 38 2.34 10.37 17.70
C THR A 38 3.17 9.09 17.78
N THR A 39 2.89 8.21 18.76
CA THR A 39 3.77 7.07 19.06
C THR A 39 3.23 5.73 18.63
N ARG A 40 1.89 5.56 18.58
CA ARG A 40 1.29 4.29 18.18
C ARG A 40 0.01 4.48 17.41
N VAL A 41 -0.17 3.65 16.39
CA VAL A 41 -1.43 3.51 15.65
C VAL A 41 -1.79 2.05 15.46
N CYS A 42 -3.09 1.73 15.56
CA CYS A 42 -3.63 0.42 15.23
C CYS A 42 -4.71 0.57 14.15
N GLY A 43 -4.81 -0.43 13.30
CA GLY A 43 -5.81 -0.46 12.23
C GLY A 43 -6.18 -1.87 11.81
N LEU A 44 -7.15 -1.97 10.94
CA LEU A 44 -7.67 -3.22 10.39
C LEU A 44 -7.67 -3.15 8.86
N TYR A 45 -7.40 -4.29 8.26
CA TYR A 45 -7.62 -4.52 6.84
C TYR A 45 -8.13 -5.93 6.60
N THR A 46 -9.23 -6.09 5.87
CA THR A 46 -9.78 -7.39 5.52
C THR A 46 -9.46 -7.73 4.08
N ILE A 47 -8.71 -8.81 3.88
CA ILE A 47 -8.38 -9.33 2.54
C ILE A 47 -9.66 -9.82 1.88
N PRO A 48 -10.04 -9.31 0.69
CA PRO A 48 -11.28 -9.71 0.04
C PRO A 48 -11.31 -11.19 -0.28
N THR A 49 -12.45 -11.85 -0.09
CA THR A 49 -12.63 -13.28 -0.37
C THR A 49 -12.52 -13.64 -1.86
N GLY A 50 -12.72 -12.66 -2.75
CA GLY A 50 -12.59 -12.84 -4.19
C GLY A 50 -11.16 -12.77 -4.73
N VAL A 51 -10.15 -12.51 -3.88
CA VAL A 51 -8.76 -12.44 -4.28
C VAL A 51 -8.15 -13.83 -4.26
N SER A 52 -7.65 -14.31 -5.39
CA SER A 52 -7.07 -15.65 -5.51
C SER A 52 -5.71 -15.77 -4.81
N HIS A 53 -4.97 -14.65 -4.71
CA HIS A 53 -3.66 -14.59 -4.10
C HIS A 53 -3.43 -13.19 -3.52
N PHE A 54 -2.96 -13.14 -2.27
CA PHE A 54 -2.53 -11.91 -1.60
C PHE A 54 -1.05 -12.06 -1.23
N PRO A 55 -0.13 -11.40 -1.97
CA PRO A 55 1.30 -11.49 -1.70
C PRO A 55 1.62 -11.02 -0.28
N VAL A 56 2.55 -11.70 0.38
CA VAL A 56 2.97 -11.31 1.74
C VAL A 56 3.62 -9.91 1.78
N SER A 57 4.21 -9.48 0.69
CA SER A 57 4.73 -8.12 0.52
C SER A 57 3.63 -7.05 0.68
N LEU A 58 2.37 -7.36 0.37
CA LEU A 58 1.24 -6.46 0.60
C LEU A 58 0.82 -6.37 2.08
N VAL A 59 1.24 -7.31 2.93
CA VAL A 59 1.12 -7.14 4.39
C VAL A 59 2.08 -6.07 4.88
N ALA A 60 3.31 -6.03 4.36
CA ALA A 60 4.27 -4.95 4.63
C ALA A 60 3.73 -3.59 4.12
N GLU A 61 3.12 -3.58 2.93
CA GLU A 61 2.45 -2.40 2.39
C GLU A 61 1.34 -1.89 3.31
N ALA A 62 0.49 -2.78 3.82
CA ALA A 62 -0.59 -2.42 4.74
C ALA A 62 -0.07 -1.74 6.04
N ILE A 63 1.03 -2.27 6.61
CA ILE A 63 1.71 -1.67 7.75
C ILE A 63 2.25 -0.28 7.38
N GLY A 64 2.92 -0.16 6.23
CA GLY A 64 3.47 1.10 5.73
C GLY A 64 2.39 2.15 5.47
N GLN A 65 1.26 1.76 4.88
CA GLN A 65 0.13 2.67 4.66
C GLN A 65 -0.51 3.13 5.97
N LEU A 66 -0.60 2.27 6.98
CA LEU A 66 -1.08 2.67 8.31
C LEU A 66 -0.14 3.71 8.95
N ALA A 67 1.18 3.49 8.87
CA ALA A 67 2.18 4.46 9.32
C ALA A 67 2.06 5.79 8.55
N ALA A 68 1.85 5.71 7.23
CA ALA A 68 1.73 6.89 6.37
C ALA A 68 0.53 7.76 6.75
N TRP A 69 -0.61 7.18 7.08
CA TRP A 69 -1.79 7.95 7.50
C TRP A 69 -1.53 8.81 8.73
N VAL A 70 -0.84 8.27 9.74
CA VAL A 70 -0.49 9.04 10.94
C VAL A 70 0.61 10.05 10.64
N ALA A 71 1.64 9.69 9.89
CA ALA A 71 2.69 10.62 9.50
C ALA A 71 2.13 11.85 8.77
N MET A 72 1.25 11.64 7.79
CA MET A 72 0.58 12.73 7.08
C MET A 72 -0.23 13.61 8.05
N SER A 73 -0.94 13.01 9.01
CA SER A 73 -1.72 13.77 9.98
C SER A 73 -0.87 14.61 10.95
N VAL A 74 0.32 14.13 11.32
CA VAL A 74 1.27 14.84 12.19
C VAL A 74 1.77 16.14 11.55
N VAL A 75 1.98 16.12 10.23
CA VAL A 75 2.44 17.28 9.46
C VAL A 75 1.29 18.03 8.76
N ASP A 76 0.05 17.85 9.24
CA ASP A 76 -1.16 18.47 8.69
C ASP A 76 -1.31 18.28 7.18
N PHE A 77 -0.98 17.07 6.69
CA PHE A 77 -1.09 16.69 5.28
C PHE A 77 -0.30 17.60 4.31
N SER A 78 0.80 18.19 4.77
CA SER A 78 1.71 18.96 3.90
C SER A 78 2.72 18.03 3.19
N HIS A 79 3.06 16.90 3.77
CA HIS A 79 4.00 15.91 3.25
C HIS A 79 3.43 14.50 3.39
N ARG A 80 3.92 13.58 2.57
CA ARG A 80 3.60 12.15 2.66
C ARG A 80 4.87 11.31 2.70
N PRO A 81 4.90 10.21 3.45
CA PRO A 81 6.02 9.30 3.42
C PRO A 81 6.00 8.45 2.15
N VAL A 82 7.18 8.28 1.59
CA VAL A 82 7.46 7.27 0.57
C VAL A 82 8.44 6.29 1.18
N ALA A 83 8.17 4.99 1.09
CA ALA A 83 9.03 3.98 1.67
C ALA A 83 10.43 4.05 1.07
N ALA A 84 11.44 4.17 1.91
CA ALA A 84 12.82 4.25 1.50
C ALA A 84 13.62 3.01 1.91
N LEU A 85 13.42 2.51 3.14
CA LEU A 85 14.21 1.42 3.70
C LEU A 85 13.39 0.64 4.73
N ALA A 86 13.54 -0.70 4.73
CA ALA A 86 13.18 -1.56 5.84
C ALA A 86 14.42 -2.35 6.26
N GLY A 87 14.84 -2.24 7.53
CA GLY A 87 16.07 -2.88 8.03
C GLY A 87 15.90 -4.39 8.18
N ASP A 88 14.86 -4.83 8.84
CA ASP A 88 14.54 -6.26 9.01
C ASP A 88 13.04 -6.50 8.75
N THR A 89 12.75 -7.55 7.99
CA THR A 89 11.39 -7.99 7.68
C THR A 89 11.29 -9.48 7.96
N ARG A 90 10.42 -9.86 8.90
CA ARG A 90 10.20 -11.26 9.26
C ARG A 90 8.80 -11.69 8.95
N MET A 91 8.69 -12.72 8.11
CA MET A 91 7.44 -13.36 7.76
C MET A 91 7.27 -14.63 8.62
N HIS A 92 6.09 -14.79 9.22
CA HIS A 92 5.78 -15.93 10.08
C HIS A 92 4.73 -16.84 9.47
N ARG A 93 3.83 -16.30 8.66
CA ARG A 93 2.79 -17.07 7.95
C ARG A 93 2.26 -16.32 6.75
N LEU A 94 1.69 -17.06 5.81
CA LEU A 94 1.03 -16.48 4.64
C LEU A 94 -0.42 -16.11 4.99
N PRO A 95 -0.88 -14.90 4.62
CA PRO A 95 -2.28 -14.52 4.75
C PRO A 95 -3.14 -15.21 3.69
N ARG A 96 -4.44 -15.29 3.91
CA ARG A 96 -5.43 -15.90 3.00
C ARG A 96 -6.57 -14.94 2.71
N ALA A 97 -7.24 -15.15 1.60
CA ALA A 97 -8.49 -14.47 1.31
C ALA A 97 -9.50 -14.64 2.44
N GLY A 98 -10.13 -13.56 2.87
CA GLY A 98 -11.03 -13.49 4.01
C GLY A 98 -10.37 -13.25 5.38
N ASP A 99 -9.04 -13.33 5.49
CA ASP A 99 -8.34 -12.99 6.73
C ASP A 99 -8.44 -11.48 7.00
N THR A 100 -8.57 -11.12 8.28
CA THR A 100 -8.47 -9.73 8.74
C THR A 100 -7.12 -9.52 9.39
N LEU A 101 -6.33 -8.59 8.85
CA LEU A 101 -5.08 -8.13 9.41
C LEU A 101 -5.35 -7.13 10.53
N GLU A 102 -4.85 -7.41 11.71
CA GLU A 102 -4.72 -6.47 12.82
C GLU A 102 -3.35 -5.79 12.67
N LEU A 103 -3.35 -4.52 12.27
CA LEU A 103 -2.14 -3.75 11.98
C LEU A 103 -1.76 -2.93 13.22
N ILE A 104 -0.48 -2.96 13.60
CA ILE A 104 0.06 -2.19 14.72
C ILE A 104 1.36 -1.56 14.25
N VAL A 105 1.46 -0.24 14.43
CA VAL A 105 2.65 0.54 14.13
C VAL A 105 3.07 1.31 15.38
N ASP A 106 4.32 1.17 15.78
CA ASP A 106 4.98 1.95 16.80
C ASP A 106 5.91 2.95 16.11
N ILE A 107 5.62 4.25 16.23
CA ILE A 107 6.36 5.35 15.60
C ILE A 107 7.48 5.79 16.56
N GLU A 108 8.71 5.80 16.08
CA GLU A 108 9.90 6.19 16.83
C GLU A 108 10.20 7.68 16.67
N SER A 109 10.05 8.18 15.44
CA SER A 109 10.14 9.61 15.12
C SER A 109 9.30 9.93 13.89
N CYS A 110 8.77 11.15 13.82
CA CYS A 110 8.04 11.65 12.66
C CYS A 110 8.10 13.17 12.64
N ASP A 111 8.59 13.73 11.53
CA ASP A 111 8.63 15.16 11.23
C ASP A 111 8.38 15.42 9.73
N ALA A 112 8.66 16.61 9.24
CA ALA A 112 8.48 16.96 7.83
C ALA A 112 9.54 16.38 6.89
N GLU A 113 10.60 15.75 7.41
CA GLU A 113 11.70 15.19 6.61
C GLU A 113 11.60 13.66 6.53
N SER A 114 11.21 13.02 7.63
CA SER A 114 11.21 11.55 7.73
C SER A 114 10.22 10.99 8.75
N ILE A 115 9.88 9.73 8.56
CA ILE A 115 9.24 8.89 9.57
C ILE A 115 10.09 7.66 9.83
N GLN A 116 10.33 7.34 11.11
CA GLN A 116 10.93 6.07 11.53
C GLN A 116 9.94 5.30 12.38
N TYR A 117 9.77 4.00 12.08
CA TYR A 117 8.79 3.17 12.76
C TYR A 117 9.15 1.69 12.71
N ARG A 118 8.50 0.93 13.58
CA ARG A 118 8.38 -0.52 13.49
C ARG A 118 6.91 -0.90 13.37
N GLY A 119 6.63 -2.04 12.78
CA GLY A 119 5.25 -2.46 12.58
C GLY A 119 5.07 -3.97 12.59
N ARG A 120 3.86 -4.41 12.86
CA ARG A 120 3.49 -5.81 12.81
C ARG A 120 2.04 -5.99 12.38
N ALA A 121 1.80 -7.12 11.75
CA ALA A 121 0.45 -7.55 11.38
C ALA A 121 0.15 -8.90 12.03
N LEU A 122 -1.06 -9.03 12.58
CA LEU A 122 -1.55 -10.25 13.19
C LEU A 122 -2.85 -10.69 12.49
N ILE A 123 -3.16 -11.98 12.55
CA ILE A 123 -4.46 -12.54 12.19
C ILE A 123 -4.92 -13.39 13.38
N ALA A 124 -6.08 -13.05 13.97
CA ALA A 124 -6.61 -13.70 15.17
C ALA A 124 -5.54 -13.80 16.28
N GLY A 125 -4.82 -12.70 16.53
CA GLY A 125 -3.78 -12.59 17.55
C GLY A 125 -2.46 -13.32 17.23
N GLN A 126 -2.35 -13.98 16.07
CA GLN A 126 -1.13 -14.66 15.64
C GLN A 126 -0.33 -13.81 14.68
N LEU A 127 0.98 -13.68 14.94
CA LEU A 127 1.89 -12.86 14.13
C LEU A 127 1.99 -13.40 12.70
N VAL A 128 1.86 -12.49 11.73
CA VAL A 128 1.95 -12.76 10.29
C VAL A 128 3.26 -12.19 9.73
N LEU A 129 3.52 -10.92 10.04
CA LEU A 129 4.69 -10.21 9.57
C LEU A 129 5.07 -9.14 10.58
N GLU A 130 6.36 -8.90 10.72
CA GLU A 130 6.93 -7.78 11.47
C GLU A 130 8.00 -7.05 10.66
N LEU A 131 8.04 -5.74 10.85
CA LEU A 131 9.03 -4.82 10.29
C LEU A 131 9.76 -4.12 11.43
N SER A 132 11.07 -3.95 11.32
CA SER A 132 11.85 -3.09 12.21
C SER A 132 12.77 -2.17 11.41
N ASP A 133 13.23 -1.12 12.07
CA ASP A 133 14.13 -0.12 11.48
C ASP A 133 13.63 0.41 10.13
N THR A 134 12.32 0.68 10.05
CA THR A 134 11.71 1.16 8.81
C THR A 134 11.78 2.69 8.77
N LEU A 135 12.32 3.21 7.67
CA LEU A 135 12.49 4.64 7.41
C LEU A 135 11.76 5.03 6.14
N GLY A 136 10.93 6.06 6.20
CA GLY A 136 10.31 6.70 5.04
C GLY A 136 10.72 8.16 4.93
N SER A 137 11.10 8.61 3.75
CA SER A 137 11.31 10.04 3.47
C SER A 137 9.97 10.73 3.25
N MET A 138 9.78 11.89 3.84
CA MET A 138 8.61 12.73 3.65
C MET A 138 8.81 13.62 2.42
N LEU A 139 7.87 13.58 1.48
CA LEU A 139 7.88 14.38 0.25
C LEU A 139 6.64 15.27 0.19
N ASP A 140 6.73 16.37 -0.52
CA ASP A 140 5.62 17.32 -0.72
C ASP A 140 4.39 16.57 -1.23
N ILE A 141 3.27 16.76 -0.54
CA ILE A 141 2.05 16.02 -0.83
C ILE A 141 1.43 16.39 -2.17
N ASP A 142 1.59 17.63 -2.60
CA ASP A 142 1.03 18.16 -3.85
C ASP A 142 1.60 17.46 -5.10
N GLU A 143 2.76 16.84 -4.97
CA GLU A 143 3.31 16.00 -6.05
C GLU A 143 2.48 14.72 -6.29
N PHE A 144 1.76 14.24 -5.29
CA PHE A 144 1.14 12.91 -5.29
C PHE A 144 -0.38 12.95 -5.18
N ASP A 145 -0.91 13.84 -4.33
CA ASP A 145 -2.31 13.85 -3.92
C ASP A 145 -2.84 15.27 -3.69
N ALA A 146 -4.14 15.38 -3.45
CA ALA A 146 -4.79 16.58 -2.96
C ALA A 146 -4.92 16.52 -1.43
N PRO A 147 -4.34 17.46 -0.66
CA PRO A 147 -4.38 17.44 0.81
C PRO A 147 -5.79 17.32 1.39
N GLU A 148 -6.75 18.07 0.85
CA GLU A 148 -8.13 18.07 1.33
C GLU A 148 -8.81 16.71 1.19
N ALA A 149 -8.53 16.02 0.09
CA ALA A 149 -9.07 14.69 -0.14
C ALA A 149 -8.47 13.67 0.85
N LEU A 150 -7.17 13.79 1.15
CA LEU A 150 -6.52 12.93 2.16
C LEU A 150 -7.04 13.21 3.58
N ARG A 151 -7.34 14.47 3.93
CA ARG A 151 -8.00 14.79 5.21
C ARG A 151 -9.38 14.15 5.32
N ALA A 152 -10.17 14.19 4.25
CA ALA A 152 -11.47 13.53 4.21
C ALA A 152 -11.36 12.01 4.35
N ASP A 153 -10.41 11.39 3.64
CA ASP A 153 -10.13 9.96 3.72
C ASP A 153 -9.65 9.56 5.13
N PHE A 154 -8.76 10.33 5.74
CA PHE A 154 -8.31 10.09 7.11
C PHE A 154 -9.46 10.19 8.12
N SER A 155 -10.32 11.20 7.98
CA SER A 155 -11.53 11.33 8.79
C SER A 155 -12.45 10.12 8.64
N LEU A 156 -12.63 9.60 7.43
CA LEU A 156 -13.39 8.37 7.17
C LEU A 156 -12.76 7.18 7.90
N LEU A 157 -11.45 6.96 7.73
CA LEU A 157 -10.74 5.82 8.32
C LEU A 157 -10.76 5.84 9.85
N THR A 158 -10.73 7.03 10.47
CA THR A 158 -10.71 7.19 11.94
C THR A 158 -12.10 7.18 12.58
N THR A 159 -13.16 7.27 11.79
CA THR A 159 -14.56 7.29 12.30
C THR A 159 -15.29 6.00 11.93
N THR A 160 -15.93 5.97 10.78
CA THR A 160 -16.75 4.83 10.35
C THR A 160 -15.93 3.70 9.73
N GLY A 161 -14.74 4.03 9.21
CA GLY A 161 -13.98 3.15 8.35
C GLY A 161 -14.59 3.07 6.95
N ARG A 162 -13.90 2.43 6.03
CA ARG A 162 -14.40 2.12 4.69
C ARG A 162 -14.95 0.70 4.63
N ALA A 163 -15.80 0.44 3.65
CA ALA A 163 -16.27 -0.92 3.38
C ALA A 163 -15.09 -1.77 2.88
N PRO A 164 -14.85 -2.97 3.43
CA PRO A 164 -13.85 -3.89 2.92
C PRO A 164 -14.22 -4.44 1.54
N GLY A 165 -13.26 -5.03 0.82
CA GLY A 165 -13.54 -5.80 -0.40
C GLY A 165 -13.33 -5.07 -1.72
N ALA A 166 -12.82 -3.83 -1.72
CA ALA A 166 -12.57 -3.08 -2.95
C ALA A 166 -11.38 -3.63 -3.77
N PHE A 167 -10.33 -4.13 -3.11
CA PHE A 167 -9.15 -4.67 -3.78
C PHE A 167 -9.50 -5.92 -4.60
N LYS A 168 -9.11 -5.94 -5.87
CA LYS A 168 -9.40 -7.02 -6.82
C LYS A 168 -8.22 -7.96 -7.05
N GLY A 169 -7.11 -7.73 -6.37
CA GLY A 169 -5.84 -8.40 -6.60
C GLY A 169 -4.88 -7.57 -7.44
N VAL A 170 -3.65 -8.01 -7.49
CA VAL A 170 -2.62 -7.49 -8.40
C VAL A 170 -2.23 -8.60 -9.37
N PRO A 171 -1.92 -8.27 -10.63
CA PRO A 171 -1.38 -9.27 -11.54
C PRO A 171 -0.04 -9.80 -10.99
N PRO A 172 0.26 -11.09 -11.17
CA PRO A 172 1.57 -11.61 -10.78
C PRO A 172 2.67 -10.86 -11.55
N PRO A 173 3.84 -10.64 -10.93
CA PRO A 173 4.95 -9.98 -11.60
C PRO A 173 5.40 -10.79 -12.82
N VAL A 174 5.57 -10.10 -13.94
CA VAL A 174 6.10 -10.70 -15.17
C VAL A 174 7.62 -10.57 -15.15
N LEU A 175 8.30 -11.71 -15.00
CA LEU A 175 9.76 -11.79 -15.02
C LEU A 175 10.21 -12.33 -16.38
N GLU A 176 11.01 -11.56 -17.09
CA GLU A 176 11.56 -11.88 -18.40
C GLU A 176 13.07 -12.12 -18.31
N ASP A 177 13.63 -12.75 -19.35
CA ASP A 177 15.08 -12.97 -19.49
C ASP A 177 15.75 -13.56 -18.24
N ILE A 178 15.06 -14.50 -17.57
CA ILE A 178 15.61 -15.13 -16.37
C ILE A 178 16.88 -15.89 -16.75
N SER A 179 18.00 -15.49 -16.20
CA SER A 179 19.30 -16.09 -16.42
C SER A 179 20.03 -16.36 -15.09
N GLY A 180 20.85 -17.41 -15.05
CA GLY A 180 21.68 -17.72 -13.91
C GLY A 180 22.84 -18.60 -14.36
N GLN A 181 24.08 -18.21 -14.03
CA GLN A 181 25.26 -18.87 -14.58
C GLN A 181 25.78 -20.02 -13.71
N ASP A 182 25.46 -20.08 -12.42
CA ASP A 182 26.15 -21.01 -11.49
C ASP A 182 25.34 -21.43 -10.27
N GLN A 183 24.02 -21.45 -10.34
CA GLN A 183 23.10 -21.79 -9.24
C GLN A 183 23.23 -20.91 -7.99
N GLN A 184 24.01 -19.83 -8.04
CA GLN A 184 24.19 -18.90 -6.93
C GLN A 184 23.59 -17.54 -7.18
N ARG A 185 23.39 -17.18 -8.44
CA ARG A 185 22.88 -15.87 -8.85
C ARG A 185 21.86 -16.00 -9.98
N PHE A 186 20.71 -15.36 -9.76
CA PHE A 186 19.69 -15.17 -10.78
C PHE A 186 19.50 -13.69 -11.08
N GLU A 187 19.31 -13.40 -12.35
CA GLU A 187 18.92 -12.08 -12.85
C GLU A 187 17.66 -12.23 -13.69
N ALA A 188 16.79 -11.24 -13.61
CA ALA A 188 15.60 -11.15 -14.44
C ALA A 188 15.25 -9.69 -14.72
N ARG A 189 14.49 -9.45 -15.77
CA ARG A 189 13.81 -8.17 -15.99
C ARG A 189 12.40 -8.24 -15.44
N LEU A 190 12.04 -7.26 -14.63
CA LEU A 190 10.67 -7.06 -14.22
C LEU A 190 9.96 -6.17 -15.23
N HIS A 191 8.91 -6.68 -15.86
CA HIS A 191 8.06 -5.86 -16.70
C HIS A 191 7.15 -4.98 -15.83
N VAL A 192 7.36 -3.66 -15.89
CA VAL A 192 6.50 -2.68 -15.21
C VAL A 192 5.41 -2.25 -16.21
N PRO A 193 4.11 -2.50 -15.91
CA PRO A 193 3.04 -2.14 -16.82
C PRO A 193 2.89 -0.61 -16.93
N ALA A 194 2.64 -0.12 -18.13
CA ALA A 194 2.39 1.31 -18.36
C ALA A 194 1.04 1.77 -17.76
N GLN A 195 0.09 0.85 -17.57
CA GLN A 195 -1.23 1.09 -16.99
C GLN A 195 -1.60 -0.09 -16.10
N ALA A 196 -2.05 0.22 -14.89
CA ALA A 196 -2.58 -0.75 -13.94
C ALA A 196 -3.48 -0.05 -12.92
N ASP A 197 -4.47 -0.76 -12.40
CA ASP A 197 -5.44 -0.20 -11.45
C ASP A 197 -4.78 0.32 -10.18
N PHE A 198 -3.68 -0.30 -9.72
CA PHE A 198 -2.97 0.15 -8.52
C PHE A 198 -2.40 1.57 -8.63
N PHE A 199 -2.19 2.10 -9.84
CA PHE A 199 -1.76 3.50 -10.02
C PHE A 199 -2.86 4.51 -9.66
N LEU A 200 -4.12 4.10 -9.58
CA LEU A 200 -5.21 4.98 -9.13
C LEU A 200 -5.02 5.42 -7.65
N ASP A 201 -4.44 4.54 -6.84
CA ASP A 201 -4.16 4.79 -5.42
C ASP A 201 -2.67 5.09 -5.15
N HIS A 202 -1.75 4.63 -6.04
CA HIS A 202 -0.30 4.70 -5.84
C HIS A 202 0.47 5.40 -6.99
N PHE A 203 0.40 6.70 -7.27
CA PHE A 203 -0.39 7.74 -6.66
C PHE A 203 -1.16 8.51 -7.74
N PRO A 204 -2.30 9.16 -7.45
CA PRO A 204 -3.17 9.75 -8.47
C PRO A 204 -2.49 10.79 -9.36
N ARG A 205 -1.68 11.69 -8.80
CA ARG A 205 -0.97 12.74 -9.55
C ARG A 205 0.38 12.29 -10.11
N ARG A 206 1.02 11.31 -9.47
CA ARG A 206 2.33 10.82 -9.84
C ARG A 206 2.37 9.28 -9.72
N PRO A 207 1.93 8.55 -10.74
CA PRO A 207 1.96 7.09 -10.70
C PRO A 207 3.36 6.55 -10.42
N VAL A 208 3.50 5.75 -9.38
CA VAL A 208 4.76 5.10 -8.97
C VAL A 208 4.52 3.61 -8.85
N PHE A 209 5.40 2.80 -9.42
CA PHE A 209 5.31 1.34 -9.26
C PHE A 209 5.60 0.97 -7.81
N PRO A 210 4.70 0.25 -7.11
CA PRO A 210 4.86 -0.06 -5.70
C PRO A 210 6.12 -0.88 -5.41
N ALA A 211 6.94 -0.42 -4.45
CA ALA A 211 8.15 -1.13 -4.04
C ALA A 211 7.85 -2.53 -3.49
N THR A 212 6.69 -2.71 -2.87
CA THR A 212 6.22 -4.00 -2.36
C THR A 212 5.88 -5.01 -3.47
N LEU A 213 5.50 -4.54 -4.66
CA LEU A 213 5.36 -5.40 -5.84
C LEU A 213 6.73 -5.75 -6.46
N MET A 214 7.72 -4.86 -6.38
CA MET A 214 9.11 -5.24 -6.72
C MET A 214 9.66 -6.28 -5.75
N LEU A 215 9.37 -6.15 -4.46
CA LEU A 215 9.74 -7.14 -3.45
C LEU A 215 9.08 -8.50 -3.75
N ASP A 216 7.80 -8.54 -4.13
CA ASP A 216 7.15 -9.79 -4.53
C ASP A 216 7.86 -10.46 -5.72
N ALA A 217 8.26 -9.68 -6.72
CA ALA A 217 9.04 -10.17 -7.85
C ALA A 217 10.40 -10.75 -7.43
N GLN A 218 11.09 -10.09 -6.51
CA GLN A 218 12.37 -10.55 -5.96
C GLN A 218 12.20 -11.84 -5.15
N LEU A 219 11.15 -11.95 -4.33
CA LEU A 219 10.83 -13.16 -3.57
C LEU A 219 10.53 -14.34 -4.49
N GLN A 220 9.80 -14.13 -5.59
CA GLN A 220 9.55 -15.18 -6.58
C GLN A 220 10.84 -15.63 -7.27
N LEU A 221 11.74 -14.70 -7.61
CA LEU A 221 13.04 -15.04 -8.20
C LEU A 221 13.93 -15.82 -7.22
N ALA A 222 13.96 -15.39 -5.95
CA ALA A 222 14.69 -16.08 -4.88
C ALA A 222 14.14 -17.50 -4.63
N HIS A 223 12.80 -17.67 -4.67
CA HIS A 223 12.17 -18.96 -4.53
C HIS A 223 12.58 -19.93 -5.67
N ARG A 224 12.58 -19.47 -6.91
CA ARG A 224 13.06 -20.25 -8.06
C ARG A 224 14.53 -20.67 -7.91
N LEU A 225 15.39 -19.77 -7.44
CA LEU A 225 16.79 -20.09 -7.18
C LEU A 225 16.92 -21.20 -6.11
N ALA A 226 16.15 -21.08 -5.01
CA ALA A 226 16.14 -22.08 -3.95
C ALA A 226 15.66 -23.46 -4.43
N GLU A 227 14.62 -23.52 -5.27
CA GLU A 227 14.11 -24.76 -5.86
C GLU A 227 15.18 -25.46 -6.73
N ILE A 228 15.92 -24.69 -7.53
CA ILE A 228 17.00 -25.24 -8.37
C ILE A 228 18.13 -25.78 -7.50
N GLN A 229 18.55 -25.04 -6.46
CA GLN A 229 19.60 -25.47 -5.52
C GLN A 229 19.19 -26.72 -4.75
N ALA A 230 17.93 -26.85 -4.38
CA ALA A 230 17.41 -28.01 -3.66
C ALA A 230 17.12 -29.22 -4.57
N GLY A 231 17.15 -29.05 -5.89
CA GLY A 231 16.79 -30.09 -6.85
C GLY A 231 15.31 -30.47 -6.83
N GLY A 232 14.43 -29.60 -6.34
CA GLY A 232 12.98 -29.82 -6.27
C GLY A 232 12.22 -28.73 -5.53
N PRO A 233 10.90 -28.86 -5.38
CA PRO A 233 10.05 -27.85 -4.76
C PRO A 233 10.48 -27.52 -3.33
N VAL A 234 10.65 -26.23 -3.03
CA VAL A 234 10.97 -25.70 -1.70
C VAL A 234 9.71 -25.07 -1.11
N ARG A 235 9.44 -25.33 0.16
CA ARG A 235 8.40 -24.62 0.90
C ARG A 235 9.05 -23.54 1.74
N VAL A 236 8.60 -22.31 1.56
CA VAL A 236 8.88 -21.22 2.51
C VAL A 236 8.04 -21.52 3.75
N GLN A 237 8.70 -21.71 4.87
CA GLN A 237 8.05 -21.90 6.18
C GLN A 237 7.88 -20.58 6.87
#